data_9635cc690b7715d9d673a206a3b311fc
#
_entry.id   9635cc690b7715d9d673a206a3b311fc
#
_cell.length_a   1.000
_cell.length_b   1.000
_cell.length_c   1.000
_cell.angle_alpha   90.00
_cell.angle_beta   90.00
_cell.angle_gamma   90.00
#
_symmetry.space_group_name_H-M   'P 1'
#
loop_
_entity.id
_entity.type
_entity.pdbx_description
1 polymer ?
#
loop_
_entity_poly.entity_id
_entity_poly.type
_entity_poly.pdbx_seq_one_letter_code
_entity_poly.pdbx_strand_id
1 'polypeptide(L)'
;NLYPEDGVVAYAATKLKRTVRWRGDRLDDFVGGHHGRDLTSTGEFALDEKGRVLAFRVRSLGGTGAYLTGAGVIIPLVLGPFVATGVYDLPLIHFDIKAVLTHTAPTGPYRGAGRPEAVFIVERLMDAAARQIGMDPRQIRKVNYIKPSQLPYKNAVGETYDSGAFAHMLERASKLADWDGFNARKKAAKKKGLLYGRGLTSYIEWTGGRVHTEKVTLHATAEG
;
A
#
# COMPACT_ATOMS: atom_id res chain seq x y z
N ASN A 1 14.40 11.64 -0.97
CA ASN A 1 14.20 12.33 0.31
C ASN A 1 15.34 13.30 0.54
N LEU A 2 15.02 14.48 1.06
CA LEU A 2 16.00 15.38 1.65
C LEU A 2 16.01 15.15 3.15
N TYR A 3 17.17 14.89 3.70
CA TYR A 3 17.38 14.74 5.13
C TYR A 3 17.94 16.04 5.72
N PRO A 4 17.70 16.33 7.01
CA PRO A 4 18.26 17.52 7.65
C PRO A 4 19.79 17.65 7.48
N GLU A 5 20.47 16.53 7.52
CA GLU A 5 21.93 16.43 7.35
C GLU A 5 22.41 16.95 6.00
N ASP A 6 21.65 16.72 4.93
CA ASP A 6 22.00 17.23 3.58
C ASP A 6 22.07 18.75 3.59
N GLY A 7 21.08 19.41 4.20
CA GLY A 7 21.04 20.86 4.36
C GLY A 7 22.18 21.39 5.24
N VAL A 8 22.43 20.73 6.36
CA VAL A 8 23.51 21.13 7.30
C VAL A 8 24.88 21.01 6.66
N VAL A 9 25.16 19.90 5.97
CA VAL A 9 26.44 19.68 5.27
C VAL A 9 26.64 20.70 4.15
N ALA A 10 25.61 20.97 3.35
CA ALA A 10 25.67 21.97 2.29
C ALA A 10 25.94 23.39 2.84
N TYR A 11 25.21 23.77 3.88
CA TYR A 11 25.42 25.06 4.56
C TYR A 11 26.83 25.18 5.16
N ALA A 12 27.27 24.15 5.87
CA ALA A 12 28.61 24.14 6.48
C ALA A 12 29.73 24.23 5.42
N ALA A 13 29.63 23.49 4.32
CA ALA A 13 30.57 23.53 3.23
C ALA A 13 30.65 24.92 2.61
N THR A 14 29.53 25.58 2.38
CA THR A 14 29.44 26.93 1.84
C THR A 14 30.05 27.96 2.78
N LYS A 15 29.73 27.89 4.09
CA LYS A 15 30.21 28.82 5.09
C LYS A 15 31.69 28.68 5.36
N LEU A 16 32.20 27.47 5.42
CA LEU A 16 33.61 27.16 5.71
C LEU A 16 34.50 27.21 4.45
N LYS A 17 33.88 27.30 3.26
CA LYS A 17 34.55 27.23 1.94
C LYS A 17 35.51 26.03 1.81
N ARG A 18 35.06 24.85 2.30
CA ARG A 18 35.83 23.62 2.26
C ARG A 18 34.92 22.41 2.23
N THR A 19 35.45 21.28 1.81
CA THR A 19 34.71 20.01 1.79
C THR A 19 34.29 19.64 3.21
N VAL A 20 32.99 19.34 3.37
CA VAL A 20 32.39 18.80 4.60
C VAL A 20 31.76 17.44 4.27
N ARG A 21 31.90 16.47 5.18
CA ARG A 21 31.35 15.14 5.04
C ARG A 21 30.55 14.79 6.27
N TRP A 22 29.45 14.11 6.10
CA TRP A 22 28.64 13.48 7.13
C TRP A 22 28.66 11.97 6.94
N ARG A 23 28.69 11.24 8.02
CA ARG A 23 28.50 9.79 8.04
C ARG A 23 27.72 9.45 9.29
N GLY A 24 26.46 9.07 9.14
CA GLY A 24 25.62 8.54 10.20
C GLY A 24 26.07 7.16 10.65
N ASP A 25 25.90 6.88 11.91
CA ASP A 25 25.95 5.53 12.44
C ASP A 25 24.53 4.91 12.52
N ARG A 26 24.44 3.69 13.03
CA ARG A 26 23.15 3.00 13.13
C ARG A 26 22.18 3.69 14.09
N LEU A 27 22.67 4.31 15.15
CA LEU A 27 21.84 5.02 16.12
C LEU A 27 21.30 6.32 15.52
N ASP A 28 22.14 7.06 14.79
CA ASP A 28 21.73 8.26 14.06
C ASP A 28 20.58 7.93 13.08
N ASP A 29 20.70 6.81 12.34
CA ASP A 29 19.68 6.35 11.40
C ASP A 29 18.35 6.03 12.09
N PHE A 30 18.37 5.41 13.27
CA PHE A 30 17.16 5.09 14.02
C PHE A 30 16.49 6.31 14.64
N VAL A 31 17.25 7.32 15.03
CA VAL A 31 16.75 8.52 15.71
C VAL A 31 16.34 9.59 14.70
N GLY A 32 17.14 9.79 13.64
CA GLY A 32 16.97 10.87 12.65
C GLY A 32 16.39 10.42 11.31
N GLY A 33 16.51 9.13 10.97
CA GLY A 33 16.06 8.61 9.67
C GLY A 33 14.54 8.58 9.54
N HIS A 34 14.06 8.84 8.33
CA HIS A 34 12.63 8.74 8.04
C HIS A 34 12.17 7.28 8.03
N HIS A 35 11.07 7.00 8.73
CA HIS A 35 10.38 5.72 8.65
C HIS A 35 9.01 5.87 7.97
N GLY A 36 8.37 4.78 7.61
CA GLY A 36 7.03 4.80 7.00
C GLY A 36 6.02 4.02 7.83
N ARG A 37 4.74 4.11 7.41
CA ARG A 37 3.65 3.22 7.85
C ARG A 37 3.26 3.33 9.32
N ASP A 38 3.41 4.51 9.92
CA ASP A 38 2.92 4.77 11.27
C ASP A 38 1.42 5.13 11.21
N LEU A 39 0.59 4.10 11.03
CA LEU A 39 -0.86 4.21 10.94
C LEU A 39 -1.56 3.27 11.91
N THR A 40 -2.44 3.83 12.75
CA THR A 40 -3.44 3.07 13.50
C THR A 40 -4.79 3.25 12.84
N SER A 41 -5.38 2.16 12.34
CA SER A 41 -6.59 2.22 11.53
C SER A 41 -7.68 1.29 12.04
N THR A 42 -8.92 1.77 11.97
CA THR A 42 -10.14 0.98 12.12
C THR A 42 -10.90 1.00 10.80
N GLY A 43 -11.15 -0.18 10.24
CA GLY A 43 -11.90 -0.33 9.00
C GLY A 43 -13.19 -1.12 9.21
N GLU A 44 -14.21 -0.80 8.43
CA GLU A 44 -15.52 -1.43 8.47
C GLU A 44 -16.07 -1.61 7.06
N PHE A 45 -16.71 -2.77 6.81
CA PHE A 45 -17.55 -3.01 5.64
C PHE A 45 -19.00 -3.15 6.05
N ALA A 46 -19.91 -2.56 5.26
CA ALA A 46 -21.32 -2.99 5.22
C ALA A 46 -21.45 -3.97 4.05
N LEU A 47 -22.07 -5.14 4.32
CA LEU A 47 -22.23 -6.21 3.35
C LEU A 47 -23.71 -6.53 3.15
N ASP A 48 -24.07 -6.97 1.95
CA ASP A 48 -25.33 -7.68 1.73
C ASP A 48 -25.20 -9.17 2.08
N GLU A 49 -26.33 -9.90 2.01
CA GLU A 49 -26.39 -11.34 2.30
C GLU A 49 -25.51 -12.20 1.34
N LYS A 50 -25.16 -11.68 0.19
CA LYS A 50 -24.31 -12.34 -0.81
C LYS A 50 -22.83 -12.02 -0.66
N GLY A 51 -22.46 -11.22 0.35
CA GLY A 51 -21.10 -10.79 0.61
C GLY A 51 -20.62 -9.63 -0.29
N ARG A 52 -21.55 -8.94 -0.98
CA ARG A 52 -21.21 -7.74 -1.73
C ARG A 52 -21.03 -6.57 -0.75
N VAL A 53 -19.94 -5.83 -0.91
CA VAL A 53 -19.67 -4.63 -0.11
C VAL A 53 -20.56 -3.50 -0.60
N LEU A 54 -21.35 -2.94 0.30
CA LEU A 54 -22.24 -1.80 0.06
C LEU A 54 -21.58 -0.49 0.46
N ALA A 55 -20.75 -0.53 1.50
CA ALA A 55 -20.01 0.64 1.97
C ALA A 55 -18.70 0.23 2.64
N PHE A 56 -17.70 1.12 2.56
CA PHE A 56 -16.39 1.00 3.17
C PHE A 56 -16.06 2.25 3.98
N ARG A 57 -15.78 2.08 5.27
CA ARG A 57 -15.38 3.16 6.15
C ARG A 57 -14.03 2.87 6.79
N VAL A 58 -13.17 3.90 6.82
CA VAL A 58 -11.87 3.86 7.49
C VAL A 58 -11.71 5.09 8.38
N ARG A 59 -11.25 4.87 9.60
CA ARG A 59 -10.73 5.90 10.49
C ARG A 59 -9.29 5.60 10.81
N SER A 60 -8.41 6.59 10.63
CA SER A 60 -6.98 6.39 10.84
C SER A 60 -6.34 7.56 11.59
N LEU A 61 -5.40 7.22 12.45
CA LEU A 61 -4.43 8.15 13.01
C LEU A 61 -3.08 7.86 12.38
N GLY A 62 -2.50 8.83 11.68
CA GLY A 62 -1.18 8.75 11.09
C GLY A 62 -0.17 9.54 11.91
N GLY A 63 0.81 8.87 12.52
CA GLY A 63 1.94 9.52 13.16
C GLY A 63 2.84 10.15 12.11
N THR A 64 3.18 11.43 12.29
CA THR A 64 4.07 12.16 11.37
C THR A 64 5.47 12.38 11.93
N GLY A 65 5.70 11.92 13.17
CA GLY A 65 6.94 12.14 13.87
C GLY A 65 7.01 13.52 14.52
N ALA A 66 8.19 13.89 14.99
CA ALA A 66 8.41 15.12 15.75
C ALA A 66 8.30 16.39 14.90
N TYR A 67 8.45 16.27 13.58
CA TYR A 67 8.28 17.36 12.62
C TYR A 67 7.78 16.83 11.27
N LEU A 68 7.13 17.71 10.52
CA LEU A 68 6.52 17.33 9.25
C LEU A 68 7.56 17.27 8.13
N THR A 69 7.54 16.18 7.38
CA THR A 69 8.17 16.10 6.06
C THR A 69 7.11 16.25 4.98
N GLY A 70 7.46 16.78 3.81
CA GLY A 70 6.47 16.98 2.74
C GLY A 70 5.72 15.71 2.37
N ALA A 71 6.42 14.58 2.25
CA ALA A 71 5.81 13.31 1.89
C ALA A 71 5.12 12.61 3.07
N GLY A 72 5.58 12.84 4.31
CA GLY A 72 5.04 12.21 5.51
C GLY A 72 3.56 12.53 5.75
N VAL A 73 3.11 13.70 5.32
CA VAL A 73 1.71 14.12 5.42
C VAL A 73 0.89 13.69 4.20
N ILE A 74 1.45 13.84 2.99
CA ILE A 74 0.73 13.52 1.74
C ILE A 74 0.42 12.01 1.66
N ILE A 75 1.31 11.16 2.12
CA ILE A 75 1.16 9.71 2.03
C ILE A 75 -0.12 9.23 2.73
N PRO A 76 -0.34 9.47 4.04
CA PRO A 76 -1.53 8.99 4.72
C PRO A 76 -2.81 9.73 4.30
N LEU A 77 -2.74 11.03 3.99
CA LEU A 77 -3.93 11.84 3.74
C LEU A 77 -4.40 11.79 2.27
N VAL A 78 -3.52 11.50 1.34
CA VAL A 78 -3.82 11.58 -0.09
C VAL A 78 -3.50 10.26 -0.81
N LEU A 79 -2.24 9.82 -0.81
CA LEU A 79 -1.82 8.69 -1.64
C LEU A 79 -2.44 7.36 -1.23
N GLY A 80 -2.59 7.09 0.07
CA GLY A 80 -3.29 5.92 0.59
C GLY A 80 -4.76 5.89 0.17
N PRO A 81 -5.55 6.94 0.45
CA PRO A 81 -6.95 7.02 0.03
C PRO A 81 -7.20 6.81 -1.46
N PHE A 82 -6.38 7.34 -2.35
CA PHE A 82 -6.57 7.19 -3.80
C PHE A 82 -6.58 5.74 -4.29
N VAL A 83 -5.90 4.84 -3.60
CA VAL A 83 -5.82 3.42 -3.97
C VAL A 83 -6.56 2.51 -3.01
N ALA A 84 -7.30 3.07 -2.06
CA ALA A 84 -7.91 2.29 -0.98
C ALA A 84 -9.03 1.35 -1.43
N THR A 85 -9.65 1.60 -2.59
CA THR A 85 -10.63 0.67 -3.18
C THR A 85 -9.96 -0.57 -3.79
N GLY A 86 -8.63 -0.51 -4.05
CA GLY A 86 -7.91 -1.58 -4.70
C GLY A 86 -8.56 -2.00 -6.01
N VAL A 87 -8.74 -3.28 -6.19
CA VAL A 87 -9.35 -3.90 -7.39
C VAL A 87 -10.86 -4.13 -7.25
N TYR A 88 -11.50 -3.53 -6.26
CA TYR A 88 -12.88 -3.82 -5.88
C TYR A 88 -13.86 -2.72 -6.30
N ASP A 89 -15.06 -3.15 -6.68
CA ASP A 89 -16.21 -2.30 -6.93
C ASP A 89 -16.86 -1.90 -5.60
N LEU A 90 -16.34 -0.83 -5.00
CA LEU A 90 -16.79 -0.29 -3.71
C LEU A 90 -17.57 1.01 -3.95
N PRO A 91 -18.91 0.97 -3.92
CA PRO A 91 -19.73 2.10 -4.38
C PRO A 91 -19.74 3.29 -3.43
N LEU A 92 -19.57 3.06 -2.12
CA LEU A 92 -19.60 4.11 -1.10
C LEU A 92 -18.40 3.95 -0.18
N ILE A 93 -17.64 5.05 -0.02
CA ILE A 93 -16.47 5.08 0.86
C ILE A 93 -16.49 6.33 1.74
N HIS A 94 -15.99 6.16 2.97
CA HIS A 94 -15.77 7.25 3.91
C HIS A 94 -14.42 7.10 4.59
N PHE A 95 -13.58 8.13 4.49
CA PHE A 95 -12.30 8.22 5.17
C PHE A 95 -12.29 9.37 6.17
N ASP A 96 -11.94 9.08 7.43
CA ASP A 96 -11.60 10.04 8.47
C ASP A 96 -10.16 9.79 8.89
N ILE A 97 -9.22 10.59 8.37
CA ILE A 97 -7.80 10.41 8.60
C ILE A 97 -7.23 11.67 9.23
N LYS A 98 -6.55 11.49 10.35
CA LYS A 98 -5.87 12.55 11.08
C LYS A 98 -4.37 12.29 11.09
N ALA A 99 -3.59 13.26 10.64
CA ALA A 99 -2.15 13.29 10.81
C ALA A 99 -1.82 13.99 12.12
N VAL A 100 -1.01 13.37 12.95
CA VAL A 100 -0.67 13.87 14.28
C VAL A 100 0.85 13.88 14.50
N LEU A 101 1.34 14.93 15.16
CA LEU A 101 2.73 14.96 15.59
C LEU A 101 2.95 14.00 16.76
N THR A 102 4.09 13.35 16.77
CA THR A 102 4.49 12.35 17.77
C THR A 102 5.94 12.58 18.18
N HIS A 103 6.37 11.95 19.28
CA HIS A 103 7.77 12.02 19.76
C HIS A 103 8.69 10.97 19.11
N THR A 104 8.39 10.58 17.87
CA THR A 104 9.17 9.61 17.11
C THR A 104 9.97 10.28 16.00
N ALA A 105 10.86 9.54 15.37
CA ALA A 105 11.49 9.98 14.12
C ALA A 105 10.42 10.36 13.08
N PRO A 106 10.69 11.32 12.18
CA PRO A 106 9.70 11.78 11.21
C PRO A 106 9.32 10.69 10.23
N THR A 107 8.07 10.71 9.78
CA THR A 107 7.63 9.81 8.72
C THR A 107 7.95 10.39 7.35
N GLY A 108 8.27 9.50 6.43
CA GLY A 108 8.59 9.83 5.05
C GLY A 108 8.18 8.71 4.09
N PRO A 109 8.48 8.85 2.80
CA PRO A 109 8.13 7.83 1.85
C PRO A 109 8.96 6.56 2.07
N TYR A 110 8.26 5.45 2.25
CA TYR A 110 8.81 4.13 2.11
C TYR A 110 8.15 3.45 0.91
N ARG A 111 8.85 2.53 0.27
CA ARG A 111 8.41 1.90 -1.00
C ARG A 111 6.94 1.50 -0.98
N GLY A 112 6.17 2.01 -1.98
CA GLY A 112 4.72 1.90 -2.06
C GLY A 112 3.95 3.10 -1.50
N ALA A 113 4.54 3.89 -0.59
CA ALA A 113 4.08 5.23 -0.18
C ALA A 113 2.55 5.34 0.01
N GLY A 114 1.98 4.65 1.00
CA GLY A 114 0.54 4.62 1.30
C GLY A 114 -0.24 3.49 0.65
N ARG A 115 0.24 2.92 -0.45
CA ARG A 115 -0.43 1.81 -1.14
C ARG A 115 -0.43 0.51 -0.32
N PRO A 116 0.70 0.08 0.29
CA PRO A 116 0.70 -1.09 1.16
C PRO A 116 -0.26 -0.97 2.34
N GLU A 117 -0.35 0.21 2.94
CA GLU A 117 -1.25 0.49 4.06
C GLU A 117 -2.71 0.38 3.64
N ALA A 118 -3.06 0.97 2.51
CA ALA A 118 -4.41 0.91 1.95
C ALA A 118 -4.80 -0.53 1.57
N VAL A 119 -3.91 -1.24 0.89
CA VAL A 119 -4.11 -2.66 0.52
C VAL A 119 -4.25 -3.51 1.77
N PHE A 120 -3.43 -3.29 2.79
CA PHE A 120 -3.52 -4.03 4.05
C PHE A 120 -4.91 -3.88 4.69
N ILE A 121 -5.46 -2.67 4.74
CA ILE A 121 -6.76 -2.41 5.35
C ILE A 121 -7.87 -3.14 4.60
N VAL A 122 -7.98 -2.93 3.28
CA VAL A 122 -9.06 -3.51 2.48
C VAL A 122 -8.99 -5.03 2.43
N GLU A 123 -7.80 -5.60 2.30
CA GLU A 123 -7.59 -7.05 2.21
C GLU A 123 -7.83 -7.76 3.56
N ARG A 124 -7.45 -7.12 4.67
CA ARG A 124 -7.80 -7.62 6.02
C ARG A 124 -9.30 -7.61 6.28
N LEU A 125 -10.00 -6.60 5.77
CA LEU A 125 -11.46 -6.54 5.84
C LEU A 125 -12.12 -7.61 4.96
N MET A 126 -11.61 -7.86 3.75
CA MET A 126 -12.08 -8.97 2.91
C MET A 126 -11.93 -10.32 3.63
N ASP A 127 -10.80 -10.56 4.29
CA ASP A 127 -10.59 -11.78 5.06
C ASP A 127 -11.48 -11.86 6.30
N ALA A 128 -11.70 -10.74 7.00
CA ALA A 128 -12.58 -10.69 8.16
C ALA A 128 -14.04 -10.94 7.75
N ALA A 129 -14.50 -10.29 6.71
CA ALA A 129 -15.83 -10.46 6.13
C ALA A 129 -16.05 -11.91 5.68
N ALA A 130 -15.11 -12.50 4.95
CA ALA A 130 -15.19 -13.89 4.53
C ALA A 130 -15.39 -14.85 5.72
N ARG A 131 -14.60 -14.65 6.79
CA ARG A 131 -14.75 -15.45 8.02
C ARG A 131 -16.10 -15.27 8.70
N GLN A 132 -16.56 -14.02 8.80
CA GLN A 132 -17.81 -13.67 9.49
C GLN A 132 -19.04 -14.29 8.82
N ILE A 133 -19.06 -14.31 7.48
CA ILE A 133 -20.20 -14.87 6.72
C ILE A 133 -19.97 -16.32 6.26
N GLY A 134 -18.86 -16.96 6.66
CA GLY A 134 -18.54 -18.34 6.31
C GLY A 134 -18.23 -18.57 4.83
N MET A 135 -17.75 -17.53 4.11
CA MET A 135 -17.45 -17.59 2.68
C MET A 135 -15.96 -17.88 2.43
N ASP A 136 -15.64 -18.57 1.32
CA ASP A 136 -14.25 -18.74 0.89
C ASP A 136 -13.61 -17.36 0.59
N PRO A 137 -12.37 -17.09 1.04
CA PRO A 137 -11.69 -15.81 0.80
C PRO A 137 -11.54 -15.44 -0.68
N ARG A 138 -11.49 -16.42 -1.58
CA ARG A 138 -11.50 -16.17 -3.03
C ARG A 138 -12.87 -15.74 -3.51
N GLN A 139 -13.92 -16.37 -2.95
CA GLN A 139 -15.30 -16.11 -3.38
C GLN A 139 -15.75 -14.71 -3.03
N ILE A 140 -15.49 -14.22 -1.80
CA ILE A 140 -15.84 -12.85 -1.43
C ILE A 140 -15.12 -11.82 -2.30
N ARG A 141 -13.86 -12.07 -2.66
CA ARG A 141 -13.11 -11.21 -3.58
C ARG A 141 -13.72 -11.22 -4.98
N LYS A 142 -14.07 -12.40 -5.52
CA LYS A 142 -14.72 -12.52 -6.83
C LYS A 142 -16.05 -11.78 -6.92
N VAL A 143 -16.85 -11.81 -5.86
CA VAL A 143 -18.14 -11.09 -5.79
C VAL A 143 -17.94 -9.58 -5.89
N ASN A 144 -16.82 -9.08 -5.37
CA ASN A 144 -16.54 -7.65 -5.25
C ASN A 144 -15.55 -7.10 -6.28
N TYR A 145 -14.94 -7.92 -7.13
CA TYR A 145 -14.03 -7.42 -8.16
C TYR A 145 -14.74 -6.55 -9.19
N ILE A 146 -14.05 -5.51 -9.63
CA ILE A 146 -14.37 -4.78 -10.85
C ILE A 146 -14.29 -5.78 -12.01
N LYS A 147 -15.36 -5.88 -12.80
CA LYS A 147 -15.46 -6.80 -13.92
C LYS A 147 -14.88 -6.18 -15.19
N PRO A 148 -14.31 -6.98 -16.12
CA PRO A 148 -13.85 -6.46 -17.40
C PRO A 148 -14.91 -5.67 -18.19
N SER A 149 -16.20 -6.06 -18.05
CA SER A 149 -17.32 -5.36 -18.68
C SER A 149 -17.64 -3.98 -18.10
N GLN A 150 -17.05 -3.63 -16.96
CA GLN A 150 -17.23 -2.31 -16.34
C GLN A 150 -16.12 -1.32 -16.75
N LEU A 151 -15.08 -1.81 -17.44
CA LEU A 151 -13.96 -0.97 -17.86
C LEU A 151 -14.30 -0.13 -19.09
N PRO A 152 -13.83 1.13 -19.18
CA PRO A 152 -13.10 1.84 -18.15
C PRO A 152 -13.97 2.12 -16.91
N TYR A 153 -13.46 1.82 -15.72
CA TYR A 153 -14.16 1.92 -14.44
C TYR A 153 -13.65 3.11 -13.63
N LYS A 154 -14.53 4.04 -13.28
CA LYS A 154 -14.22 5.13 -12.37
C LYS A 154 -14.58 4.72 -10.95
N ASN A 155 -13.58 4.63 -10.07
CA ASN A 155 -13.80 4.28 -8.67
C ASN A 155 -14.37 5.45 -7.85
N ALA A 156 -14.79 5.17 -6.62
CA ALA A 156 -15.41 6.15 -5.75
C ALA A 156 -14.46 7.26 -5.25
N VAL A 157 -13.14 7.13 -5.45
CA VAL A 157 -12.15 8.18 -5.15
C VAL A 157 -11.75 9.00 -6.38
N GLY A 158 -12.33 8.70 -7.56
CA GLY A 158 -12.15 9.49 -8.77
C GLY A 158 -11.11 8.95 -9.75
N GLU A 159 -10.42 7.86 -9.43
CA GLU A 159 -9.45 7.22 -10.33
C GLU A 159 -10.15 6.35 -11.38
N THR A 160 -9.57 6.31 -12.58
CA THR A 160 -10.12 5.52 -13.69
C THR A 160 -9.19 4.36 -14.02
N TYR A 161 -9.73 3.16 -14.00
CA TYR A 161 -9.05 1.94 -14.43
C TYR A 161 -9.43 1.64 -15.87
N ASP A 162 -8.45 1.51 -16.75
CA ASP A 162 -8.63 1.28 -18.18
C ASP A 162 -8.65 -0.20 -18.53
N SER A 163 -8.03 -1.05 -17.73
CA SER A 163 -7.84 -2.46 -17.97
C SER A 163 -7.85 -3.28 -16.69
N GLY A 164 -8.13 -4.58 -16.79
CA GLY A 164 -8.06 -5.51 -15.67
C GLY A 164 -8.88 -6.78 -15.89
N ALA A 165 -8.35 -7.91 -15.42
CA ALA A 165 -9.01 -9.21 -15.41
C ALA A 165 -8.78 -9.87 -14.03
N PHE A 166 -9.21 -9.21 -12.97
CA PHE A 166 -8.84 -9.54 -11.58
C PHE A 166 -9.26 -10.94 -11.17
N ALA A 167 -10.48 -11.38 -11.53
CA ALA A 167 -10.95 -12.73 -11.24
C ALA A 167 -10.10 -13.80 -11.95
N HIS A 168 -9.71 -13.56 -13.20
CA HIS A 168 -8.85 -14.46 -13.95
C HIS A 168 -7.45 -14.57 -13.33
N MET A 169 -6.89 -13.45 -12.89
CA MET A 169 -5.59 -13.44 -12.20
C MET A 169 -5.64 -14.22 -10.89
N LEU A 170 -6.71 -14.06 -10.10
CA LEU A 170 -6.93 -14.83 -8.89
C LEU A 170 -7.03 -16.33 -9.18
N GLU A 171 -7.72 -16.73 -10.22
CA GLU A 171 -7.85 -18.16 -10.60
C GLU A 171 -6.51 -18.76 -10.99
N ARG A 172 -5.73 -18.06 -11.81
CA ARG A 172 -4.37 -18.49 -12.17
C ARG A 172 -3.47 -18.60 -10.95
N ALA A 173 -3.44 -17.60 -10.10
CA ALA A 173 -2.63 -17.60 -8.87
C ALA A 173 -3.05 -18.74 -7.93
N SER A 174 -4.35 -18.96 -7.76
CA SER A 174 -4.88 -20.05 -6.92
C SER A 174 -4.47 -21.43 -7.45
N LYS A 175 -4.49 -21.61 -8.76
CA LYS A 175 -4.06 -22.86 -9.40
C LYS A 175 -2.55 -23.09 -9.22
N LEU A 176 -1.73 -22.07 -9.48
CA LEU A 176 -0.27 -22.16 -9.33
C LEU A 176 0.16 -22.44 -7.87
N ALA A 177 -0.56 -21.86 -6.91
CA ALA A 177 -0.30 -22.07 -5.48
C ALA A 177 -0.89 -23.38 -4.93
N ASP A 178 -1.57 -24.17 -5.76
CA ASP A 178 -2.38 -25.31 -5.30
C ASP A 178 -3.20 -24.96 -4.05
N TRP A 179 -4.05 -23.93 -4.21
CA TRP A 179 -4.83 -23.38 -3.11
C TRP A 179 -5.70 -24.43 -2.42
N ASP A 180 -6.29 -25.34 -3.16
CA ASP A 180 -7.21 -26.35 -2.65
C ASP A 180 -6.47 -27.48 -1.90
N GLY A 181 -5.22 -27.75 -2.24
CA GLY A 181 -4.34 -28.70 -1.51
C GLY A 181 -3.80 -28.17 -0.18
N PHE A 182 -4.08 -26.91 0.20
CA PHE A 182 -3.53 -26.30 1.41
C PHE A 182 -3.82 -27.06 2.68
N ASN A 183 -5.04 -27.58 2.88
CA ASN A 183 -5.41 -28.27 4.12
C ASN A 183 -4.62 -29.58 4.31
N ALA A 184 -4.32 -30.29 3.22
CA ALA A 184 -3.49 -31.48 3.25
C ALA A 184 -2.04 -31.11 3.64
N ARG A 185 -1.48 -30.08 3.02
CA ARG A 185 -0.13 -29.59 3.35
C ARG A 185 -0.02 -29.08 4.80
N LYS A 186 -1.03 -28.34 5.27
CA LYS A 186 -1.09 -27.88 6.66
C LYS A 186 -1.11 -29.05 7.65
N LYS A 187 -1.91 -30.08 7.36
CA LYS A 187 -1.95 -31.31 8.18
C LYS A 187 -0.61 -32.05 8.18
N ALA A 188 0.03 -32.16 7.03
CA ALA A 188 1.35 -32.78 6.91
C ALA A 188 2.45 -31.99 7.66
N ALA A 189 2.44 -30.67 7.57
CA ALA A 189 3.34 -29.79 8.29
C ALA A 189 3.17 -29.93 9.82
N LYS A 190 1.92 -29.95 10.31
CA LYS A 190 1.62 -30.12 11.73
C LYS A 190 2.18 -31.46 12.30
N LYS A 191 2.13 -32.55 11.52
CA LYS A 191 2.72 -33.82 11.92
C LYS A 191 4.24 -33.74 12.13
N LYS A 192 4.90 -32.77 11.50
CA LYS A 192 6.34 -32.50 11.62
C LYS A 192 6.66 -31.37 12.64
N GLY A 193 5.70 -30.96 13.45
CA GLY A 193 5.85 -29.85 14.41
C GLY A 193 5.96 -28.45 13.76
N LEU A 194 5.61 -28.32 12.47
CA LEU A 194 5.72 -27.08 11.72
C LEU A 194 4.36 -26.35 11.63
N LEU A 195 4.41 -25.01 11.65
CA LEU A 195 3.28 -24.16 11.34
C LEU A 195 3.27 -23.86 9.83
N TYR A 196 2.09 -24.00 9.22
CA TYR A 196 1.91 -23.74 7.81
C TYR A 196 0.71 -22.80 7.60
N GLY A 197 0.98 -21.63 7.03
CA GLY A 197 -0.01 -20.59 6.78
C GLY A 197 -0.14 -20.28 5.30
N ARG A 198 -1.23 -19.64 4.92
CA ARG A 198 -1.43 -19.04 3.61
C ARG A 198 -2.10 -17.69 3.75
N GLY A 199 -1.86 -16.79 2.80
CA GLY A 199 -2.54 -15.53 2.65
C GLY A 199 -2.96 -15.32 1.22
N LEU A 200 -3.93 -14.44 1.02
CA LEU A 200 -4.40 -14.01 -0.29
C LEU A 200 -4.53 -12.49 -0.26
N THR A 201 -3.97 -11.83 -1.27
CA THR A 201 -4.05 -10.39 -1.44
C THR A 201 -4.21 -10.09 -2.92
N SER A 202 -5.15 -9.20 -3.23
CA SER A 202 -5.34 -8.66 -4.58
C SER A 202 -5.07 -7.17 -4.54
N TYR A 203 -4.19 -6.68 -5.39
CA TYR A 203 -3.83 -5.26 -5.40
C TYR A 203 -3.60 -4.76 -6.81
N ILE A 204 -3.65 -3.45 -6.95
CA ILE A 204 -3.24 -2.73 -8.14
C ILE A 204 -2.15 -1.73 -7.74
N GLU A 205 -1.16 -1.55 -8.61
CA GLU A 205 -0.13 -0.54 -8.44
C GLU A 205 -0.32 0.56 -9.49
N TRP A 206 -0.14 1.76 -9.06
CA TRP A 206 -0.20 2.94 -9.90
C TRP A 206 1.05 3.05 -10.77
N THR A 207 0.88 3.12 -12.09
CA THR A 207 1.98 3.28 -13.02
C THR A 207 2.28 4.78 -13.18
N GLY A 208 3.28 5.27 -12.46
CA GLY A 208 3.62 6.70 -12.44
C GLY A 208 2.68 7.54 -11.56
N GLY A 209 2.97 8.82 -11.40
CA GLY A 209 2.16 9.75 -10.63
C GLY A 209 1.27 10.66 -11.48
N ARG A 210 1.70 10.95 -12.71
CA ARG A 210 0.98 11.71 -13.74
C ARG A 210 1.52 11.33 -15.11
N VAL A 211 0.66 11.46 -16.12
CA VAL A 211 1.10 11.30 -17.50
C VAL A 211 1.85 12.57 -17.92
N HIS A 212 3.14 12.45 -18.13
CA HIS A 212 3.97 13.48 -18.72
C HIS A 212 4.57 12.97 -20.02
N THR A 213 4.73 13.84 -21.00
CA THR A 213 5.51 13.50 -22.19
C THR A 213 6.97 13.43 -21.79
N GLU A 214 7.55 12.26 -21.90
CA GLU A 214 8.96 12.01 -21.62
C GLU A 214 9.67 11.72 -22.95
N LYS A 215 10.87 12.27 -23.12
CA LYS A 215 11.72 12.02 -24.29
C LYS A 215 13.12 11.68 -23.82
N VAL A 216 13.60 10.52 -24.24
CA VAL A 216 14.98 10.11 -24.05
C VAL A 216 15.66 10.05 -25.41
N THR A 217 16.81 10.68 -25.55
CA THR A 217 17.65 10.59 -26.75
C THR A 217 18.95 9.88 -26.34
N LEU A 218 19.21 8.76 -27.01
CA LEU A 218 20.43 7.98 -26.83
C LEU A 218 21.38 8.27 -27.98
N HIS A 219 22.60 8.66 -27.66
CA HIS A 219 23.70 8.78 -28.61
C HIS A 219 24.70 7.68 -28.30
N ALA A 220 24.87 6.75 -29.21
CA ALA A 220 25.92 5.75 -29.15
C ALA A 220 27.09 6.23 -30.04
N THR A 221 28.29 6.30 -29.48
CA THR A 221 29.50 6.58 -30.23
C THR A 221 30.33 5.31 -30.41
N ALA A 222 31.35 5.36 -31.28
CA ALA A 222 32.26 4.23 -31.46
C ALA A 222 33.09 3.92 -30.19
N GLU A 223 33.08 4.83 -29.23
CA GLU A 223 33.83 4.73 -27.95
C GLU A 223 32.91 4.31 -26.76
N GLY A 224 31.62 4.13 -26.99
CA GLY A 224 30.61 3.71 -25.99
C GLY A 224 29.62 4.77 -25.56
#